data_954aa037a97f98e829989ffac370e45e
#
_entry.id   954aa037a97f98e829989ffac370e45e
#
_cell.length_a   1.000
_cell.length_b   1.000
_cell.length_c   1.000
_cell.angle_alpha   90.00
_cell.angle_beta   90.00
_cell.angle_gamma   90.00
#
_symmetry.space_group_name_H-M   'P 1'
#
loop_
_entity.id
_entity.type
_entity.pdbx_description
1 polymer ?
#
loop_
_entity_poly.entity_id
_entity_poly.type
_entity_poly.pdbx_seq_one_letter_code
_entity_poly.pdbx_strand_id
1 'polypeptide(L)'
;LGYSARVHSVLDGDVLQPPLLLLSGLGEVSRIGEVILNPFLGPRLKSGTVTTDLPMQADLPINFGLQNFCESCNKCARECPSGAITAGPKLMYNGYEIWKSDAEKCTRYRITNAAGGMCGRCMKTCPWNLEGLLADSLWRQIAIKLPAVAPVLARFDDQLNRGDINPIKTWWWDIELDRKTGRYVQAAQTNRRGLQKELKLRYEEQTLAVYPADKMPQPYPVPHPVNREEGIVR
;
A
#
# COMPACT_ATOMS: atom_id res chain seq x y z
N LEU A 1 -22.65 24.61 10.88
CA LEU A 1 -23.07 23.80 12.04
C LEU A 1 -22.31 24.14 13.33
N GLY A 2 -21.29 25.03 13.27
CA GLY A 2 -20.55 25.51 14.46
C GLY A 2 -19.39 24.63 14.92
N TYR A 3 -19.09 23.55 14.22
CA TYR A 3 -17.95 22.70 14.52
C TYR A 3 -16.75 23.05 13.64
N SER A 4 -15.55 22.89 14.18
CA SER A 4 -14.30 23.04 13.46
C SER A 4 -13.98 21.78 12.65
N ALA A 5 -13.26 21.95 11.53
CA ALA A 5 -12.77 20.83 10.75
C ALA A 5 -11.43 21.18 10.07
N ARG A 6 -10.48 20.24 10.10
CA ARG A 6 -9.19 20.35 9.42
C ARG A 6 -8.98 19.17 8.47
N VAL A 7 -8.70 19.48 7.23
CA VAL A 7 -8.32 18.47 6.21
C VAL A 7 -6.83 18.20 6.32
N HIS A 8 -6.46 16.93 6.34
CA HIS A 8 -5.06 16.50 6.33
C HIS A 8 -4.67 16.07 4.92
N SER A 9 -3.57 16.61 4.43
CA SER A 9 -2.99 16.28 3.12
C SER A 9 -1.71 15.45 3.27
N VAL A 10 -1.17 14.99 2.14
CA VAL A 10 0.11 14.28 2.11
C VAL A 10 1.28 15.18 2.56
N LEU A 11 1.15 16.49 2.36
CA LEU A 11 2.20 17.46 2.68
C LEU A 11 2.03 18.10 4.06
N ASP A 12 0.82 18.04 4.61
CA ASP A 12 0.46 18.65 5.88
C ASP A 12 -0.48 17.71 6.63
N GLY A 13 0.06 16.59 7.08
CA GLY A 13 -0.71 15.54 7.75
C GLY A 13 -0.09 15.17 9.08
N ASP A 14 -0.81 15.41 10.17
CA ASP A 14 -0.43 15.03 11.54
C ASP A 14 -0.91 13.61 11.90
N VAL A 15 -1.47 12.88 10.94
CA VAL A 15 -2.11 11.59 11.17
C VAL A 15 -1.52 10.48 10.31
N LEU A 16 -1.41 9.28 10.87
CA LEU A 16 -0.98 8.09 10.16
C LEU A 16 -2.20 7.42 9.51
N GLN A 17 -2.27 7.43 8.19
CA GLN A 17 -3.40 6.88 7.42
C GLN A 17 -3.65 5.38 7.67
N PRO A 18 -2.64 4.48 7.63
CA PRO A 18 -2.91 3.05 7.78
C PRO A 18 -3.60 2.67 9.10
N PRO A 19 -3.15 3.15 10.28
CA PRO A 19 -3.86 2.89 11.54
C PRO A 19 -5.28 3.43 11.56
N LEU A 20 -5.51 4.61 10.99
CA LEU A 20 -6.86 5.19 10.94
C LEU A 20 -7.80 4.33 10.09
N LEU A 21 -7.35 3.89 8.91
CA LEU A 21 -8.15 3.05 8.03
C LEU A 21 -8.45 1.68 8.66
N LEU A 22 -7.49 1.12 9.41
CA LEU A 22 -7.68 -0.12 10.14
C LEU A 22 -8.72 0.04 11.25
N LEU A 23 -8.54 1.07 12.10
CA LEU A 23 -9.38 1.29 13.27
C LEU A 23 -10.78 1.78 12.92
N SER A 24 -10.96 2.42 11.77
CA SER A 24 -12.27 2.86 11.26
C SER A 24 -13.05 1.79 10.49
N GLY A 25 -12.57 0.53 10.48
CA GLY A 25 -13.26 -0.55 9.79
C GLY A 25 -13.24 -0.47 8.26
N LEU A 26 -12.36 0.33 7.68
CA LEU A 26 -12.24 0.45 6.22
C LEU A 26 -11.47 -0.69 5.56
N GLY A 27 -10.79 -1.52 6.34
CA GLY A 27 -10.09 -2.69 5.84
C GLY A 27 -9.10 -3.28 6.83
N GLU A 28 -8.30 -4.23 6.35
CA GLU A 28 -7.23 -4.88 7.11
C GLU A 28 -5.86 -4.59 6.48
N VAL A 29 -4.79 -4.72 7.28
CA VAL A 29 -3.41 -4.62 6.78
C VAL A 29 -3.11 -5.81 5.88
N SER A 30 -2.60 -5.57 4.69
CA SER A 30 -2.28 -6.61 3.71
C SER A 30 -0.79 -6.97 3.71
N ARG A 31 -0.41 -8.06 3.01
CA ARG A 31 0.99 -8.43 2.78
C ARG A 31 1.77 -7.38 1.96
N ILE A 32 1.08 -6.47 1.30
CA ILE A 32 1.75 -5.37 0.57
C ILE A 32 2.52 -4.43 1.53
N GLY A 33 2.38 -4.64 2.82
CA GLY A 33 2.97 -3.84 3.87
C GLY A 33 1.92 -2.92 4.49
N GLU A 34 2.22 -1.64 4.63
CA GLU A 34 1.33 -0.67 5.28
C GLU A 34 0.11 -0.28 4.41
N VAL A 35 -0.23 -1.08 3.42
CA VAL A 35 -1.40 -0.86 2.56
C VAL A 35 -2.61 -1.58 3.14
N ILE A 36 -3.60 -0.79 3.51
CA ILE A 36 -4.90 -1.30 3.95
C ILE A 36 -5.68 -1.78 2.73
N LEU A 37 -6.30 -2.94 2.86
CA LEU A 37 -7.09 -3.57 1.83
C LEU A 37 -8.55 -3.65 2.28
N ASN A 38 -9.41 -3.07 1.47
CA ASN A 38 -10.85 -3.10 1.67
C ASN A 38 -11.45 -4.36 1.01
N PRO A 39 -12.43 -5.04 1.62
CA PRO A 39 -12.98 -6.27 1.05
C PRO A 39 -13.70 -6.08 -0.30
N PHE A 40 -14.13 -4.86 -0.63
CA PHE A 40 -14.86 -4.56 -1.86
C PHE A 40 -14.01 -3.81 -2.89
N LEU A 41 -13.13 -2.92 -2.44
CA LEU A 41 -12.30 -2.07 -3.30
C LEU A 41 -10.89 -2.64 -3.51
N GLY A 42 -10.51 -3.62 -2.68
CA GLY A 42 -9.16 -4.15 -2.68
C GLY A 42 -8.11 -3.11 -2.21
N PRO A 43 -6.86 -3.24 -2.66
CA PRO A 43 -5.77 -2.34 -2.24
C PRO A 43 -5.74 -1.00 -3.00
N ARG A 44 -6.57 -0.80 -4.01
CA ARG A 44 -6.56 0.39 -4.88
C ARG A 44 -7.58 1.43 -4.44
N LEU A 45 -7.52 1.80 -3.18
CA LEU A 45 -8.32 2.89 -2.63
C LEU A 45 -7.45 4.13 -2.37
N LYS A 46 -8.08 5.28 -2.38
CA LYS A 46 -7.50 6.53 -1.89
C LYS A 46 -8.29 6.98 -0.68
N SER A 47 -7.58 7.40 0.34
CA SER A 47 -8.17 7.89 1.57
C SER A 47 -7.75 9.33 1.85
N GLY A 48 -8.56 10.03 2.57
CA GLY A 48 -8.26 11.33 3.15
C GLY A 48 -8.76 11.37 4.58
N THR A 49 -8.18 12.23 5.39
CA THR A 49 -8.58 12.39 6.78
C THR A 49 -9.02 13.83 7.03
N VAL A 50 -10.10 13.94 7.77
CA VAL A 50 -10.57 15.21 8.33
C VAL A 50 -10.69 15.02 9.83
N THR A 51 -10.05 15.88 10.60
CA THR A 51 -10.27 15.97 12.05
C THR A 51 -11.32 17.02 12.34
N THR A 52 -12.16 16.77 13.32
CA THR A 52 -13.23 17.68 13.72
C THR A 52 -13.55 17.51 15.21
N ASP A 53 -14.13 18.52 15.81
CA ASP A 53 -14.69 18.47 17.17
C ASP A 53 -16.18 18.07 17.16
N LEU A 54 -16.75 17.73 15.98
CA LEU A 54 -18.08 17.17 15.89
C LEU A 54 -18.14 15.81 16.61
N PRO A 55 -19.05 15.64 17.58
CA PRO A 55 -19.25 14.35 18.22
C PRO A 55 -19.74 13.31 17.21
N MET A 56 -18.99 12.22 17.04
CA MET A 56 -19.32 11.13 16.14
C MET A 56 -19.12 9.79 16.84
N GLN A 57 -19.95 8.82 16.52
CA GLN A 57 -19.74 7.45 16.94
C GLN A 57 -18.62 6.84 16.09
N ALA A 58 -17.64 6.22 16.75
CA ALA A 58 -16.55 5.52 16.06
C ALA A 58 -17.06 4.19 15.47
N ASP A 59 -16.64 3.88 14.26
CA ASP A 59 -16.78 2.56 13.68
C ASP A 59 -15.79 1.58 14.34
N LEU A 60 -16.07 0.28 14.19
CA LEU A 60 -15.22 -0.77 14.73
C LEU A 60 -14.33 -1.36 13.62
N PRO A 61 -13.12 -1.83 13.96
CA PRO A 61 -12.28 -2.60 13.04
C PRO A 61 -13.02 -3.82 12.50
N ILE A 62 -12.75 -4.17 11.26
CA ILE A 62 -13.33 -5.35 10.61
C ILE A 62 -12.29 -6.46 10.47
N ASN A 63 -12.78 -7.70 10.48
CA ASN A 63 -11.98 -8.88 10.13
C ASN A 63 -12.77 -9.67 9.08
N PHE A 64 -12.23 -9.73 7.87
CA PHE A 64 -12.80 -10.52 6.77
C PHE A 64 -11.87 -11.65 6.31
N GLY A 65 -10.90 -12.04 7.16
CA GLY A 65 -10.00 -13.15 6.92
C GLY A 65 -8.82 -12.82 6.00
N LEU A 66 -8.55 -11.54 5.75
CA LEU A 66 -7.45 -11.13 4.88
C LEU A 66 -6.10 -11.61 5.37
N GLN A 67 -5.88 -11.62 6.68
CA GLN A 67 -4.60 -12.04 7.26
C GLN A 67 -4.25 -13.47 6.84
N ASN A 68 -5.19 -14.40 7.03
CA ASN A 68 -5.01 -15.81 6.66
C ASN A 68 -4.90 -15.98 5.13
N PHE A 69 -5.67 -15.22 4.37
CA PHE A 69 -5.59 -15.23 2.92
C PHE A 69 -4.21 -14.77 2.45
N CYS A 70 -3.73 -13.64 2.94
CA CYS A 70 -2.42 -13.08 2.58
C CYS A 70 -1.25 -13.99 2.97
N GLU A 71 -1.37 -14.70 4.09
CA GLU A 71 -0.35 -15.65 4.54
C GLU A 71 -0.12 -16.77 3.52
N SER A 72 -1.18 -17.24 2.90
CA SER A 72 -1.14 -18.34 1.95
C SER A 72 -0.97 -17.91 0.50
N CYS A 73 -1.41 -16.71 0.11
CA CYS A 73 -1.47 -16.27 -1.28
C CYS A 73 -0.09 -15.93 -1.87
N ASN A 74 0.69 -15.10 -1.20
CA ASN A 74 2.03 -14.63 -1.61
C ASN A 74 2.18 -14.03 -3.03
N LYS A 75 1.09 -13.80 -3.76
CA LYS A 75 1.14 -13.34 -5.16
C LYS A 75 1.83 -11.97 -5.30
N CYS A 76 1.54 -11.02 -4.41
CA CYS A 76 2.16 -9.70 -4.46
C CYS A 76 3.68 -9.74 -4.19
N ALA A 77 4.14 -10.64 -3.33
CA ALA A 77 5.58 -10.85 -3.10
C ALA A 77 6.26 -11.47 -4.31
N ARG A 78 5.66 -12.52 -4.89
CA ARG A 78 6.17 -13.20 -6.09
C ARG A 78 6.30 -12.26 -7.29
N GLU A 79 5.35 -11.36 -7.46
CA GLU A 79 5.25 -10.44 -8.59
C GLU A 79 5.97 -9.10 -8.36
N CYS A 80 6.55 -8.88 -7.20
CA CYS A 80 7.23 -7.63 -6.90
C CYS A 80 8.56 -7.52 -7.66
N PRO A 81 8.70 -6.60 -8.63
CA PRO A 81 9.90 -6.53 -9.46
C PRO A 81 11.15 -6.06 -8.72
N SER A 82 10.97 -5.40 -7.57
CA SER A 82 12.07 -4.94 -6.73
C SER A 82 12.40 -5.89 -5.57
N GLY A 83 11.57 -6.94 -5.36
CA GLY A 83 11.69 -7.79 -4.18
C GLY A 83 11.41 -7.06 -2.85
N ALA A 84 10.70 -5.95 -2.90
CA ALA A 84 10.42 -5.14 -1.71
C ALA A 84 9.35 -5.75 -0.80
N ILE A 85 8.53 -6.67 -1.30
CA ILE A 85 7.46 -7.31 -0.53
C ILE A 85 7.92 -8.70 -0.10
N THR A 86 7.88 -8.95 1.19
CA THR A 86 8.33 -10.22 1.76
C THR A 86 7.33 -11.35 1.52
N ALA A 87 7.82 -12.55 1.18
CA ALA A 87 7.06 -13.79 1.23
C ALA A 87 7.17 -14.47 2.60
N GLY A 88 7.98 -13.94 3.51
CA GLY A 88 8.22 -14.47 4.84
C GLY A 88 7.10 -14.18 5.84
N PRO A 89 7.33 -14.52 7.11
CA PRO A 89 6.41 -14.28 8.20
C PRO A 89 6.24 -12.78 8.48
N LYS A 90 5.25 -12.46 9.27
CA LYS A 90 5.11 -11.12 9.88
C LYS A 90 6.24 -10.86 10.86
N LEU A 91 6.50 -9.60 11.06
CA LEU A 91 7.52 -9.09 11.95
C LEU A 91 6.88 -8.10 12.91
N MET A 92 7.39 -8.04 14.13
CA MET A 92 7.05 -6.96 15.05
C MET A 92 7.76 -5.69 14.58
N TYR A 93 7.00 -4.69 14.20
CA TYR A 93 7.52 -3.40 13.75
C TYR A 93 6.68 -2.27 14.35
N ASN A 94 7.33 -1.34 15.05
CA ASN A 94 6.67 -0.23 15.72
C ASN A 94 5.48 -0.62 16.62
N GLY A 95 5.57 -1.77 17.29
CA GLY A 95 4.57 -2.22 18.25
C GLY A 95 3.42 -3.04 17.69
N TYR A 96 3.46 -3.44 16.41
CA TYR A 96 2.45 -4.31 15.82
C TYR A 96 3.07 -5.30 14.81
N GLU A 97 2.41 -6.41 14.61
CA GLU A 97 2.83 -7.43 13.64
C GLU A 97 2.40 -7.08 12.23
N ILE A 98 3.36 -7.03 11.32
CA ILE A 98 3.14 -6.65 9.93
C ILE A 98 4.07 -7.41 8.99
N TRP A 99 3.65 -7.66 7.76
CA TRP A 99 4.57 -7.96 6.66
C TRP A 99 5.24 -6.67 6.23
N LYS A 100 6.37 -6.37 6.83
CA LYS A 100 7.07 -5.11 6.55
C LYS A 100 7.63 -5.10 5.15
N SER A 101 7.18 -4.18 4.33
CA SER A 101 7.76 -3.93 3.02
C SER A 101 9.05 -3.11 3.13
N ASP A 102 10.01 -3.40 2.25
CA ASP A 102 11.22 -2.61 2.10
C ASP A 102 10.90 -1.37 1.24
N ALA A 103 10.57 -0.27 1.91
CA ALA A 103 10.20 0.97 1.25
C ALA A 103 11.35 1.55 0.42
N GLU A 104 12.61 1.34 0.83
CA GLU A 104 13.77 1.80 0.10
C GLU A 104 13.93 1.07 -1.24
N LYS A 105 13.90 -0.27 -1.23
CA LYS A 105 13.92 -1.06 -2.46
C LYS A 105 12.80 -0.68 -3.41
N CYS A 106 11.59 -0.53 -2.87
CA CYS A 106 10.43 -0.12 -3.66
C CYS A 106 10.65 1.25 -4.30
N THR A 107 11.07 2.24 -3.51
CA THR A 107 11.29 3.60 -3.98
C THR A 107 12.41 3.66 -5.02
N ARG A 108 13.53 3.01 -4.76
CA ARG A 108 14.63 2.98 -5.71
C ARG A 108 14.23 2.39 -7.05
N TYR A 109 13.58 1.24 -7.05
CA TYR A 109 13.07 0.65 -8.29
C TYR A 109 12.19 1.65 -9.06
N ARG A 110 11.32 2.36 -8.36
CA ARG A 110 10.40 3.32 -8.96
C ARG A 110 11.08 4.55 -9.56
N ILE A 111 12.22 4.96 -9.04
CA ILE A 111 12.92 6.17 -9.52
C ILE A 111 14.08 5.87 -10.47
N THR A 112 14.68 4.68 -10.40
CA THR A 112 15.85 4.33 -11.20
C THR A 112 15.54 3.42 -12.38
N ASN A 113 14.40 2.75 -12.39
CA ASN A 113 14.03 1.80 -13.44
C ASN A 113 13.01 2.42 -14.39
N ALA A 114 13.24 2.30 -15.69
CA ALA A 114 12.32 2.82 -16.71
C ALA A 114 10.90 2.23 -16.58
N ALA A 115 10.79 0.95 -16.19
CA ALA A 115 9.52 0.29 -15.90
C ALA A 115 8.98 0.57 -14.49
N GLY A 116 9.75 1.30 -13.67
CA GLY A 116 9.41 1.53 -12.25
C GLY A 116 8.45 2.69 -12.01
N GLY A 117 8.34 3.62 -12.94
CA GLY A 117 7.45 4.76 -12.78
C GLY A 117 6.02 4.33 -12.57
N MET A 118 5.40 4.76 -11.46
CA MET A 118 4.03 4.37 -11.09
C MET A 118 3.79 2.86 -11.02
N CYS A 119 4.79 2.06 -10.64
CA CYS A 119 4.78 0.60 -10.71
C CYS A 119 3.46 -0.02 -10.22
N GLY A 120 3.09 0.15 -8.95
CA GLY A 120 1.82 -0.40 -8.41
C GLY A 120 1.56 -1.88 -8.66
N ARG A 121 2.59 -2.66 -9.07
CA ARG A 121 2.44 -4.08 -9.46
C ARG A 121 1.79 -4.91 -8.37
N CYS A 122 2.20 -4.71 -7.12
CA CYS A 122 1.65 -5.42 -5.97
C CYS A 122 0.13 -5.22 -5.79
N MET A 123 -0.35 -4.00 -6.03
CA MET A 123 -1.77 -3.69 -5.97
C MET A 123 -2.51 -4.23 -7.19
N LYS A 124 -1.88 -4.18 -8.36
CA LYS A 124 -2.49 -4.65 -9.62
C LYS A 124 -2.67 -6.17 -9.63
N THR A 125 -1.67 -6.91 -9.16
CA THR A 125 -1.69 -8.36 -9.17
C THR A 125 -2.54 -8.98 -8.04
N CYS A 126 -2.95 -8.18 -7.06
CA CYS A 126 -3.71 -8.68 -5.91
C CYS A 126 -5.06 -9.25 -6.36
N PRO A 127 -5.42 -10.50 -5.98
CA PRO A 127 -6.73 -11.08 -6.32
C PRO A 127 -7.92 -10.29 -5.77
N TRP A 128 -7.73 -9.52 -4.68
CA TRP A 128 -8.74 -8.63 -4.10
C TRP A 128 -8.91 -7.30 -4.86
N ASN A 129 -8.05 -7.02 -5.85
CA ASN A 129 -8.20 -5.83 -6.68
C ASN A 129 -9.52 -5.87 -7.45
N LEU A 130 -10.07 -4.71 -7.79
CA LEU A 130 -11.30 -4.59 -8.59
C LEU A 130 -11.24 -5.30 -9.97
N GLU A 131 -10.04 -5.61 -10.44
CA GLU A 131 -9.80 -6.38 -11.67
C GLU A 131 -9.36 -7.83 -11.38
N GLY A 132 -9.24 -8.18 -10.09
CA GLY A 132 -8.89 -9.53 -9.64
C GLY A 132 -10.09 -10.46 -9.57
N LEU A 133 -9.81 -11.73 -9.28
CA LEU A 133 -10.83 -12.77 -9.15
C LEU A 133 -11.87 -12.45 -8.07
N LEU A 134 -11.41 -11.88 -6.96
CA LEU A 134 -12.25 -11.60 -5.79
C LEU A 134 -13.07 -10.31 -5.91
N ALA A 135 -12.96 -9.60 -7.04
CA ALA A 135 -13.93 -8.59 -7.41
C ALA A 135 -15.33 -9.19 -7.59
N ASP A 136 -15.41 -10.44 -8.04
CA ASP A 136 -16.65 -11.22 -8.10
C ASP A 136 -17.10 -11.62 -6.69
N SER A 137 -18.37 -11.42 -6.42
CA SER A 137 -18.96 -11.64 -5.10
C SER A 137 -18.90 -13.09 -4.63
N LEU A 138 -19.05 -14.05 -5.55
CA LEU A 138 -19.00 -15.48 -5.23
C LEU A 138 -17.60 -15.88 -4.74
N TRP A 139 -16.56 -15.55 -5.52
CA TRP A 139 -15.19 -15.88 -5.16
C TRP A 139 -14.73 -15.16 -3.91
N ARG A 140 -15.17 -13.91 -3.73
CA ARG A 140 -14.91 -13.13 -2.52
C ARG A 140 -15.50 -13.80 -1.28
N GLN A 141 -16.76 -14.27 -1.34
CA GLN A 141 -17.39 -14.97 -0.23
C GLN A 141 -16.68 -16.30 0.09
N ILE A 142 -16.23 -17.03 -0.92
CA ILE A 142 -15.44 -18.24 -0.74
C ILE A 142 -14.13 -17.90 -0.04
N ALA A 143 -13.42 -16.87 -0.46
CA ALA A 143 -12.16 -16.44 0.15
C ALA A 143 -12.33 -16.03 1.63
N ILE A 144 -13.43 -15.35 1.95
CA ILE A 144 -13.75 -14.93 3.33
C ILE A 144 -14.07 -16.13 4.22
N LYS A 145 -14.91 -17.04 3.73
CA LYS A 145 -15.39 -18.18 4.52
C LYS A 145 -14.40 -19.33 4.61
N LEU A 146 -13.53 -19.48 3.61
CA LEU A 146 -12.57 -20.58 3.49
C LEU A 146 -11.17 -20.04 3.15
N PRO A 147 -10.49 -19.37 4.08
CA PRO A 147 -9.17 -18.76 3.81
C PRO A 147 -8.10 -19.76 3.33
N ALA A 148 -8.22 -21.04 3.71
CA ALA A 148 -7.32 -22.11 3.29
C ALA A 148 -7.29 -22.34 1.76
N VAL A 149 -8.31 -21.91 1.03
CA VAL A 149 -8.32 -22.01 -0.44
C VAL A 149 -7.57 -20.88 -1.15
N ALA A 150 -7.01 -19.95 -0.42
CA ALA A 150 -6.27 -18.80 -0.97
C ALA A 150 -5.23 -19.16 -2.04
N PRO A 151 -4.39 -20.20 -1.88
CA PRO A 151 -3.43 -20.59 -2.92
C PRO A 151 -4.09 -21.05 -4.22
N VAL A 152 -5.25 -21.72 -4.10
CA VAL A 152 -6.01 -22.19 -5.26
C VAL A 152 -6.63 -21.00 -5.99
N LEU A 153 -7.25 -20.08 -5.25
CA LEU A 153 -7.84 -18.87 -5.81
C LEU A 153 -6.78 -17.97 -6.45
N ALA A 154 -5.59 -17.85 -5.85
CA ALA A 154 -4.49 -17.10 -6.42
C ALA A 154 -4.00 -17.69 -7.75
N ARG A 155 -3.88 -19.04 -7.85
CA ARG A 155 -3.54 -19.73 -9.09
C ARG A 155 -4.63 -19.57 -10.15
N PHE A 156 -5.88 -19.62 -9.75
CA PHE A 156 -7.00 -19.42 -10.67
C PHE A 156 -7.03 -17.98 -11.20
N ASP A 157 -6.75 -17.00 -10.33
CA ASP A 157 -6.57 -15.60 -10.72
C ASP A 157 -5.42 -15.45 -11.75
N ASP A 158 -4.31 -16.19 -11.57
CA ASP A 158 -3.20 -16.23 -12.53
C ASP A 158 -3.63 -16.84 -13.88
N GLN A 159 -4.33 -17.96 -13.88
CA GLN A 159 -4.83 -18.61 -15.09
C GLN A 159 -5.77 -17.74 -15.91
N LEU A 160 -6.53 -16.89 -15.24
CA LEU A 160 -7.42 -15.92 -15.87
C LEU A 160 -6.72 -14.62 -16.28
N ASN A 161 -5.40 -14.52 -16.11
CA ASN A 161 -4.57 -13.34 -16.40
C ASN A 161 -5.09 -12.05 -15.73
N ARG A 162 -5.72 -12.18 -14.53
CA ARG A 162 -6.34 -11.05 -13.84
C ARG A 162 -5.34 -10.02 -13.32
N GLY A 163 -4.10 -10.41 -13.07
CA GLY A 163 -3.03 -9.53 -12.62
C GLY A 163 -2.28 -8.79 -13.75
N ASP A 164 -2.58 -9.07 -15.00
CA ASP A 164 -1.83 -8.53 -16.13
C ASP A 164 -2.07 -7.03 -16.34
N ILE A 165 -1.03 -6.36 -16.83
CA ILE A 165 -1.11 -4.95 -17.18
C ILE A 165 -2.00 -4.79 -18.42
N ASN A 166 -3.03 -3.96 -18.30
CA ASN A 166 -3.88 -3.61 -19.43
C ASN A 166 -3.29 -2.39 -20.16
N PRO A 167 -2.73 -2.53 -21.36
CA PRO A 167 -2.12 -1.42 -22.10
C PRO A 167 -3.10 -0.29 -22.40
N ILE A 168 -4.38 -0.61 -22.59
CA ILE A 168 -5.41 0.41 -22.85
C ILE A 168 -5.59 1.34 -21.65
N LYS A 169 -5.41 0.83 -20.43
CA LYS A 169 -5.53 1.61 -19.21
C LYS A 169 -4.27 2.37 -18.81
N THR A 170 -3.21 2.26 -19.58
CA THR A 170 -1.94 2.93 -19.34
C THR A 170 -1.56 3.92 -20.44
N TRP A 171 -2.45 4.15 -21.39
CA TRP A 171 -2.20 4.99 -22.59
C TRP A 171 -1.69 6.40 -22.24
N TRP A 172 -2.14 6.99 -21.13
CA TRP A 172 -1.70 8.33 -20.68
C TRP A 172 -0.24 8.39 -20.22
N TRP A 173 0.41 7.25 -19.99
CA TRP A 173 1.83 7.22 -19.63
C TRP A 173 2.72 7.49 -20.85
N ASP A 174 2.16 7.32 -22.04
CA ASP A 174 2.83 7.42 -23.31
C ASP A 174 2.52 8.75 -24.02
N ILE A 175 1.97 9.73 -23.27
CA ILE A 175 1.66 11.05 -23.80
C ILE A 175 2.46 12.15 -23.09
N GLU A 176 2.85 13.14 -23.85
CA GLU A 176 3.47 14.37 -23.37
C GLU A 176 2.80 15.59 -23.98
N LEU A 177 2.88 16.72 -23.29
CA LEU A 177 2.36 17.98 -23.80
C LEU A 177 3.40 18.60 -24.74
N ASP A 178 3.12 18.67 -26.03
CA ASP A 178 3.90 19.47 -26.94
C ASP A 178 3.66 20.96 -26.66
N ARG A 179 4.67 21.61 -26.09
CA ARG A 179 4.59 23.01 -25.67
C ARG A 179 4.44 23.98 -26.85
N LYS A 180 4.77 23.55 -28.06
CA LYS A 180 4.64 24.41 -29.27
C LYS A 180 3.20 24.43 -29.80
N THR A 181 2.56 23.28 -29.80
CA THR A 181 1.21 23.14 -30.34
C THR A 181 0.12 23.17 -29.29
N GLY A 182 0.47 23.02 -27.99
CA GLY A 182 -0.47 22.87 -26.88
C GLY A 182 -1.28 21.56 -26.93
N ARG A 183 -0.85 20.60 -27.73
CA ARG A 183 -1.54 19.30 -27.88
C ARG A 183 -0.79 18.19 -27.19
N TYR A 184 -1.53 17.19 -26.73
CA TYR A 184 -0.93 15.94 -26.25
C TYR A 184 -0.51 15.10 -27.45
N VAL A 185 0.75 14.69 -27.45
CA VAL A 185 1.36 13.82 -28.47
C VAL A 185 1.91 12.57 -27.80
N GLN A 186 2.17 11.54 -28.58
CA GLN A 186 2.85 10.36 -28.06
C GLN A 186 4.26 10.76 -27.61
N ALA A 187 4.62 10.37 -26.39
CA ALA A 187 5.90 10.69 -25.79
C ALA A 187 7.03 10.02 -26.59
N ALA A 188 8.04 10.77 -26.98
CA ALA A 188 9.24 10.23 -27.64
C ALA A 188 9.97 9.21 -26.76
N GLN A 189 9.76 9.26 -25.45
CA GLN A 189 10.41 8.40 -24.48
C GLN A 189 9.43 8.05 -23.37
N THR A 190 8.70 6.97 -23.54
CA THR A 190 7.78 6.43 -22.55
C THR A 190 8.49 6.08 -21.26
N ASN A 191 7.96 6.61 -20.15
CA ASN A 191 8.29 6.22 -18.78
C ASN A 191 9.79 6.29 -18.44
N ARG A 192 10.53 7.20 -19.07
CA ARG A 192 11.94 7.41 -18.79
C ARG A 192 12.14 8.32 -17.57
N ARG A 193 11.87 7.81 -16.41
CA ARG A 193 12.37 8.39 -15.16
C ARG A 193 13.75 7.85 -14.79
N GLY A 194 14.56 7.48 -15.77
CA GLY A 194 15.90 6.96 -15.59
C GLY A 194 16.90 8.01 -15.12
N LEU A 195 16.55 8.76 -14.09
CA LEU A 195 17.38 9.85 -13.56
C LEU A 195 18.69 9.36 -12.93
N GLN A 196 18.77 8.07 -12.58
CA GLN A 196 19.98 7.54 -11.93
C GLN A 196 20.14 6.04 -12.24
N LYS A 197 20.29 5.67 -13.49
CA LYS A 197 20.52 4.30 -13.94
C LYS A 197 21.74 3.64 -13.31
N GLU A 198 22.70 4.45 -12.87
CA GLU A 198 24.00 4.02 -12.34
C GLU A 198 24.08 4.10 -10.83
N LEU A 199 23.00 4.44 -10.14
CA LEU A 199 23.02 4.42 -8.69
C LEU A 199 23.24 2.98 -8.24
N LYS A 200 24.48 2.67 -7.87
CA LYS A 200 24.82 1.40 -7.22
C LYS A 200 23.88 1.22 -6.04
N LEU A 201 23.09 0.17 -6.10
CA LEU A 201 22.15 -0.17 -5.07
C LEU A 201 22.94 -0.41 -3.78
N ARG A 202 22.85 0.49 -2.81
CA ARG A 202 23.45 0.31 -1.47
C ARG A 202 22.70 -0.72 -0.63
N TYR A 203 21.94 -1.61 -1.24
CA TYR A 203 21.06 -2.53 -0.53
C TYR A 203 21.78 -3.68 0.14
N GLU A 204 22.93 -4.05 -0.40
CA GLU A 204 23.73 -5.14 0.16
C GLU A 204 24.24 -4.78 1.56
N GLU A 205 24.31 -3.48 1.89
CA GLU A 205 24.80 -2.98 3.17
C GLU A 205 23.70 -2.49 4.13
N GLN A 206 22.47 -2.31 3.63
CA GLN A 206 21.33 -1.83 4.44
C GLN A 206 20.38 -2.98 4.74
N THR A 207 20.62 -3.68 5.81
CA THR A 207 19.61 -4.56 6.39
C THR A 207 18.57 -3.71 7.11
N LEU A 208 17.29 -3.88 6.76
CA LEU A 208 16.20 -3.43 7.63
C LEU A 208 16.46 -4.02 9.02
N ALA A 209 16.57 -3.17 10.03
CA ALA A 209 16.61 -3.65 11.40
C ALA A 209 15.26 -4.28 11.73
N VAL A 210 15.25 -5.60 11.70
CA VAL A 210 14.07 -6.40 12.00
C VAL A 210 14.23 -6.95 13.40
N TYR A 211 13.30 -6.61 14.27
CA TYR A 211 13.30 -7.09 15.63
C TYR A 211 12.18 -8.12 15.81
N PRO A 212 12.46 -9.34 16.31
CA PRO A 212 11.42 -10.23 16.79
C PRO A 212 10.61 -9.55 17.90
N ALA A 213 9.36 -9.97 18.09
CA ALA A 213 8.47 -9.36 19.05
C ALA A 213 9.03 -9.28 20.47
N ASP A 214 9.80 -10.28 20.88
CA ASP A 214 10.47 -10.39 22.18
C ASP A 214 11.76 -9.55 22.32
N LYS A 215 12.29 -9.05 21.20
CA LYS A 215 13.55 -8.27 21.15
C LYS A 215 13.36 -6.86 20.62
N MET A 216 12.13 -6.40 20.59
CA MET A 216 11.84 -5.04 20.17
C MET A 216 12.58 -4.05 21.08
N PRO A 217 13.40 -3.12 20.54
CA PRO A 217 13.99 -2.08 21.36
C PRO A 217 12.85 -1.30 22.02
N GLN A 218 13.01 -1.03 23.30
CA GLN A 218 12.09 -0.15 24.02
C GLN A 218 11.94 1.14 23.23
N PRO A 219 10.70 1.64 23.04
CA PRO A 219 10.51 2.93 22.42
C PRO A 219 11.40 3.94 23.15
N TYR A 220 12.08 4.77 22.38
CA TYR A 220 12.82 5.89 22.99
C TYR A 220 11.92 6.50 24.05
N PRO A 221 12.43 6.71 25.28
CA PRO A 221 11.65 7.39 26.27
C PRO A 221 11.26 8.73 25.66
N VAL A 222 9.98 8.84 25.31
CA VAL A 222 9.44 10.12 24.86
C VAL A 222 9.69 11.08 26.02
N PRO A 223 10.55 12.08 25.87
CA PRO A 223 10.75 13.04 26.92
C PRO A 223 9.40 13.72 27.12
N HIS A 224 8.71 13.35 28.14
CA HIS A 224 7.42 13.82 28.62
C HIS A 224 6.35 14.07 27.54
N PRO A 225 5.10 13.76 27.78
CA PRO A 225 4.05 14.14 26.85
C PRO A 225 4.19 15.64 26.62
N VAL A 226 4.57 15.99 25.40
CA VAL A 226 4.60 17.40 24.97
C VAL A 226 3.22 17.93 25.30
N ASN A 227 3.18 18.89 26.23
CA ASN A 227 1.92 19.53 26.55
C ASN A 227 1.42 20.17 25.26
N ARG A 228 0.39 19.56 24.65
CA ARG A 228 -0.14 20.00 23.36
C ARG A 228 -0.65 21.43 23.39
N GLU A 229 -0.93 21.96 24.57
CA GLU A 229 -1.33 23.35 24.77
C GLU A 229 -0.16 24.32 24.61
N GLU A 230 1.07 23.89 24.90
CA GLU A 230 2.28 24.71 24.72
C GLU A 230 2.81 24.73 23.29
N GLY A 231 2.45 23.75 22.47
CA GLY A 231 2.85 23.64 21.04
C GLY A 231 1.94 24.40 20.07
N ILE A 232 0.85 24.99 20.53
CA ILE A 232 -0.02 25.80 19.69
C ILE A 232 0.54 27.22 19.68
N VAL A 233 1.35 27.52 18.68
CA VAL A 233 1.69 28.91 18.35
C VAL A 233 0.38 29.59 17.89
N ARG A 234 -0.14 30.47 18.73
CA ARG A 234 -1.28 31.31 18.40
C ARG A 234 -0.87 32.45 17.47
#